data_6fc426c87cfd160eed1865108935984d
#
_entry.id   6fc426c87cfd160eed1865108935984d
#
_cell.length_a   1.000
_cell.length_b   1.000
_cell.length_c   1.000
_cell.angle_alpha   90.00
_cell.angle_beta   90.00
_cell.angle_gamma   90.00
#
_symmetry.space_group_name_H-M   'P 1'
#
loop_
_entity.id
_entity.type
_entity.pdbx_description
1 polymer ?
#
loop_
_entity_poly.entity_id
_entity_poly.type
_entity_poly.pdbx_seq_one_letter_code
_entity_poly.pdbx_strand_id
1 'polypeptide(L)'
;MVLLRYPMKIKAFKYSENFCEENIWHLCQNPELEGFTKKVLIISNSKRNCLFRFQKSPNGDVLVWWNYHVVLLASKPELKLIYDFDSTLEFPSSMESYLKMTFQLDKDHKEDDLPKFKSIAASDFIHSFISDRGHMKDDQGNWLSDPPKWPTIGNTGNLPLPVLLDFSLTSKDTIFSLEEMNAIANEASA
;
A
#
# COMPACT_ATOMS: atom_id res chain seq x y z
N MET A 1 12.21 24.27 -14.51
CA MET A 1 10.87 23.72 -14.15
C MET A 1 10.65 22.49 -15.02
N VAL A 2 11.07 21.31 -14.53
CA VAL A 2 10.85 20.04 -15.25
C VAL A 2 9.41 19.62 -14.93
N LEU A 3 8.52 19.79 -15.90
CA LEU A 3 7.18 19.21 -15.86
C LEU A 3 7.37 17.68 -15.85
N LEU A 4 7.32 17.09 -14.68
CA LEU A 4 7.17 15.63 -14.53
C LEU A 4 5.88 15.24 -15.24
N ARG A 5 6.00 14.61 -16.40
CA ARG A 5 4.87 14.04 -17.13
C ARG A 5 4.40 12.81 -16.33
N TYR A 6 3.48 12.98 -15.39
CA TYR A 6 2.60 11.95 -14.95
C TYR A 6 1.29 12.09 -15.74
N PRO A 7 0.75 11.03 -16.32
CA PRO A 7 0.48 9.74 -15.73
C PRO A 7 1.36 8.61 -16.28
N MET A 8 1.98 7.85 -15.39
CA MET A 8 2.64 6.61 -15.78
C MET A 8 1.57 5.57 -16.12
N LYS A 9 1.76 4.86 -17.25
CA LYS A 9 0.81 3.82 -17.63
C LYS A 9 1.03 2.60 -16.73
N ILE A 10 0.03 2.20 -15.95
CA ILE A 10 0.05 0.99 -15.07
C ILE A 10 0.57 -0.24 -15.84
N LYS A 11 0.33 -0.35 -17.14
CA LYS A 11 0.81 -1.45 -17.99
C LYS A 11 2.35 -1.61 -18.05
N ALA A 12 3.11 -0.62 -17.59
CA ALA A 12 4.59 -0.71 -17.52
C ALA A 12 5.09 -1.45 -16.27
N PHE A 13 4.21 -1.77 -15.32
CA PHE A 13 4.57 -2.37 -14.04
C PHE A 13 4.08 -3.82 -13.93
N LYS A 14 4.77 -4.61 -13.10
CA LYS A 14 4.27 -5.92 -12.70
C LYS A 14 3.06 -5.72 -11.79
N TYR A 15 1.94 -6.30 -12.18
CA TYR A 15 0.69 -6.23 -11.45
C TYR A 15 -0.04 -7.57 -11.49
N SER A 16 -0.53 -8.01 -10.35
CA SER A 16 -1.45 -9.12 -10.20
C SER A 16 -2.53 -8.72 -9.21
N GLU A 17 -3.78 -8.89 -9.58
CA GLU A 17 -4.93 -8.55 -8.74
C GLU A 17 -4.88 -9.33 -7.42
N ASN A 18 -5.24 -8.67 -6.31
CA ASN A 18 -5.24 -9.22 -4.95
C ASN A 18 -3.88 -9.64 -4.37
N PHE A 19 -2.77 -9.24 -4.99
CA PHE A 19 -1.40 -9.46 -4.50
C PHE A 19 -0.68 -8.12 -4.30
N CYS A 20 -1.32 -7.20 -3.58
CA CYS A 20 -0.83 -5.82 -3.42
C CYS A 20 0.59 -5.76 -2.85
N GLU A 21 0.94 -6.63 -1.90
CA GLU A 21 2.28 -6.70 -1.30
C GLU A 21 3.36 -7.11 -2.30
N GLU A 22 3.07 -8.07 -3.20
CA GLU A 22 4.02 -8.47 -4.24
C GLU A 22 4.13 -7.41 -5.35
N ASN A 23 3.02 -6.78 -5.71
CA ASN A 23 3.01 -5.67 -6.66
C ASN A 23 3.91 -4.53 -6.18
N ILE A 24 3.80 -4.16 -4.91
CA ILE A 24 4.62 -3.10 -4.29
C ILE A 24 6.07 -3.54 -4.13
N TRP A 25 6.34 -4.81 -3.80
CA TRP A 25 7.71 -5.33 -3.75
C TRP A 25 8.44 -5.15 -5.09
N HIS A 26 7.77 -5.45 -6.20
CA HIS A 26 8.33 -5.21 -7.53
C HIS A 26 8.47 -3.73 -7.86
N LEU A 27 7.49 -2.91 -7.48
CA LEU A 27 7.53 -1.47 -7.72
C LEU A 27 8.69 -0.79 -6.97
N CYS A 28 8.98 -1.21 -5.74
CA CYS A 28 10.12 -0.68 -4.97
C CYS A 28 11.45 -0.76 -5.71
N GLN A 29 11.60 -1.72 -6.62
CA GLN A 29 12.81 -1.99 -7.40
C GLN A 29 12.77 -1.37 -8.80
N ASN A 30 11.72 -0.62 -9.14
CA ASN A 30 11.61 -0.03 -10.46
C ASN A 30 12.60 1.13 -10.64
N PRO A 31 13.43 1.12 -11.72
CA PRO A 31 14.40 2.18 -12.00
C PRO A 31 13.78 3.57 -12.16
N GLU A 32 12.53 3.67 -12.59
CA GLU A 32 11.82 4.96 -12.72
C GLU A 32 11.64 5.68 -11.38
N LEU A 33 11.76 4.95 -10.26
CA LEU A 33 11.71 5.49 -8.91
C LEU A 33 13.09 5.68 -8.29
N GLU A 34 14.14 5.69 -9.09
CA GLU A 34 15.48 6.04 -8.63
C GLU A 34 15.52 7.50 -8.15
N GLY A 35 16.23 7.74 -7.05
CA GLY A 35 16.32 9.06 -6.41
C GLY A 35 15.08 9.48 -5.61
N PHE A 36 14.07 8.62 -5.45
CA PHE A 36 13.01 8.79 -4.47
C PHE A 36 13.36 8.09 -3.15
N THR A 37 13.06 8.73 -2.03
CA THR A 37 12.90 8.02 -0.75
C THR A 37 11.60 7.22 -0.82
N LYS A 38 11.69 5.90 -0.56
CA LYS A 38 10.57 4.97 -0.72
C LYS A 38 10.21 4.31 0.59
N LYS A 39 8.94 4.36 0.96
CA LYS A 39 8.37 3.67 2.13
C LYS A 39 7.18 2.84 1.70
N VAL A 40 7.15 1.58 2.09
CA VAL A 40 6.00 0.71 1.94
C VAL A 40 5.05 1.00 3.09
N LEU A 41 3.79 1.28 2.76
CA LEU A 41 2.74 1.51 3.73
C LEU A 41 1.79 0.32 3.72
N ILE A 42 1.70 -0.37 4.85
CA ILE A 42 0.68 -1.38 5.10
C ILE A 42 -0.46 -0.68 5.83
N ILE A 43 -1.65 -0.73 5.24
CA ILE A 43 -2.84 -0.04 5.72
C ILE A 43 -3.83 -1.08 6.22
N SER A 44 -4.26 -0.97 7.46
CA SER A 44 -5.27 -1.82 8.09
C SER A 44 -5.86 -1.10 9.30
N ASN A 45 -6.69 -1.77 10.06
CA ASN A 45 -7.19 -1.31 11.37
C ASN A 45 -7.23 -2.48 12.37
N SER A 46 -7.63 -2.19 13.63
CA SER A 46 -7.71 -3.21 14.68
C SER A 46 -8.68 -4.34 14.36
N LYS A 47 -9.68 -4.09 13.53
CA LYS A 47 -10.70 -5.07 13.10
C LYS A 47 -10.30 -5.85 11.85
N ARG A 48 -9.17 -5.49 11.20
CA ARG A 48 -8.80 -5.99 9.86
C ARG A 48 -9.94 -5.86 8.86
N ASN A 49 -10.60 -4.72 8.89
CA ASN A 49 -11.74 -4.38 8.04
C ASN A 49 -11.73 -2.88 7.78
N CYS A 50 -10.85 -2.45 6.91
CA CYS A 50 -10.59 -1.04 6.62
C CYS A 50 -11.34 -0.62 5.36
N LEU A 51 -12.12 0.46 5.45
CA LEU A 51 -12.89 0.99 4.35
C LEU A 51 -12.04 1.89 3.46
N PHE A 52 -12.05 1.60 2.17
CA PHE A 52 -11.41 2.40 1.12
C PHE A 52 -12.45 2.87 0.11
N ARG A 53 -12.34 4.12 -0.30
CA ARG A 53 -13.03 4.68 -1.46
C ARG A 53 -12.11 4.65 -2.69
N PHE A 54 -12.69 4.77 -3.86
CA PHE A 54 -11.96 4.85 -5.12
C PHE A 54 -11.02 3.67 -5.38
N GLN A 55 -11.48 2.47 -5.05
CA GLN A 55 -10.78 1.23 -5.37
C GLN A 55 -11.43 0.53 -6.56
N LYS A 56 -10.65 -0.24 -7.30
CA LYS A 56 -11.16 -1.17 -8.30
C LYS A 56 -12.00 -2.23 -7.61
N SER A 57 -13.22 -2.41 -8.09
CA SER A 57 -14.14 -3.45 -7.61
C SER A 57 -14.73 -4.18 -8.80
N PRO A 58 -14.78 -5.52 -8.78
CA PRO A 58 -15.44 -6.31 -9.82
C PRO A 58 -16.90 -5.93 -10.01
N ASN A 59 -17.56 -5.45 -8.96
CA ASN A 59 -18.98 -5.08 -8.94
C ASN A 59 -19.20 -3.58 -9.19
N GLY A 60 -18.14 -2.79 -9.39
CA GLY A 60 -18.23 -1.33 -9.51
C GLY A 60 -18.61 -0.61 -8.21
N ASP A 61 -18.39 -1.25 -7.05
CA ASP A 61 -18.68 -0.67 -5.74
C ASP A 61 -17.82 0.56 -5.48
N VAL A 62 -18.43 1.60 -4.92
CA VAL A 62 -17.72 2.84 -4.54
C VAL A 62 -16.88 2.62 -3.27
N LEU A 63 -17.27 1.65 -2.46
CA LEU A 63 -16.67 1.32 -1.18
C LEU A 63 -16.14 -0.11 -1.21
N VAL A 64 -14.87 -0.29 -0.87
CA VAL A 64 -14.23 -1.59 -0.77
C VAL A 64 -13.68 -1.77 0.65
N TRP A 65 -13.91 -2.95 1.23
CA TRP A 65 -13.41 -3.32 2.53
C TRP A 65 -12.20 -4.23 2.37
N TRP A 66 -11.03 -3.74 2.84
CA TRP A 66 -9.80 -4.51 2.82
C TRP A 66 -9.45 -5.01 4.23
N ASN A 67 -9.07 -6.28 4.36
CA ASN A 67 -8.44 -6.78 5.58
C ASN A 67 -7.12 -6.04 5.84
N TYR A 68 -6.39 -5.77 4.78
CA TYR A 68 -5.22 -4.92 4.68
C TYR A 68 -5.04 -4.49 3.23
N HIS A 69 -4.29 -3.43 3.01
CA HIS A 69 -3.85 -3.02 1.68
C HIS A 69 -2.42 -2.49 1.73
N VAL A 70 -1.66 -2.68 0.65
CA VAL A 70 -0.25 -2.28 0.60
C VAL A 70 -0.04 -1.31 -0.56
N VAL A 71 0.53 -0.15 -0.24
CA VAL A 71 0.83 0.90 -1.21
C VAL A 71 2.27 1.39 -1.04
N LEU A 72 2.81 2.11 -2.04
CA LEU A 72 4.13 2.73 -1.97
C LEU A 72 4.00 4.24 -1.83
N LEU A 73 4.61 4.80 -0.79
CA LEU A 73 4.93 6.22 -0.69
C LEU A 73 6.33 6.47 -1.27
N ALA A 74 6.39 7.23 -2.35
CA ALA A 74 7.64 7.70 -2.94
C ALA A 74 7.74 9.22 -2.78
N SER A 75 8.82 9.71 -2.19
CA SER A 75 8.97 11.12 -1.84
C SER A 75 10.31 11.73 -2.27
N LYS A 76 10.26 13.02 -2.59
CA LYS A 76 11.37 13.96 -2.75
C LYS A 76 11.00 15.22 -1.95
N PRO A 77 11.91 16.19 -1.75
CA PRO A 77 11.62 17.38 -0.93
C PRO A 77 10.24 17.98 -1.18
N GLU A 78 9.89 18.32 -2.39
CA GLU A 78 8.62 18.99 -2.73
C GLU A 78 7.53 18.05 -3.27
N LEU A 79 7.70 16.73 -3.14
CA LEU A 79 6.83 15.78 -3.82
C LEU A 79 6.61 14.52 -2.99
N LYS A 80 5.36 14.22 -2.65
CA LYS A 80 4.94 13.01 -1.95
C LYS A 80 3.86 12.32 -2.77
N LEU A 81 4.17 11.14 -3.30
CA LEU A 81 3.32 10.37 -4.22
C LEU A 81 2.95 9.02 -3.62
N ILE A 82 1.68 8.65 -3.74
CA ILE A 82 1.19 7.31 -3.42
C ILE A 82 0.97 6.54 -4.72
N TYR A 83 1.55 5.36 -4.78
CA TYR A 83 1.33 4.36 -5.83
C TYR A 83 0.43 3.27 -5.26
N ASP A 84 -0.83 3.28 -5.65
CA ASP A 84 -1.81 2.25 -5.33
C ASP A 84 -2.34 1.68 -6.64
N PHE A 85 -2.00 0.43 -6.93
CA PHE A 85 -2.38 -0.25 -8.18
C PHE A 85 -3.88 -0.52 -8.28
N ASP A 86 -4.57 -0.60 -7.14
CA ASP A 86 -5.99 -0.92 -7.08
C ASP A 86 -6.87 0.34 -6.95
N SER A 87 -6.25 1.51 -6.83
CA SER A 87 -6.97 2.79 -6.86
C SER A 87 -7.51 3.13 -8.25
N THR A 88 -8.67 3.77 -8.28
CA THR A 88 -9.24 4.41 -9.48
C THR A 88 -8.88 5.88 -9.58
N LEU A 89 -8.15 6.42 -8.60
CA LEU A 89 -7.56 7.75 -8.65
C LEU A 89 -6.41 7.81 -9.66
N GLU A 90 -5.83 8.99 -9.83
CA GLU A 90 -4.64 9.18 -10.65
C GLU A 90 -3.48 8.29 -10.16
N PHE A 91 -2.71 7.71 -11.09
CA PHE A 91 -1.58 6.84 -10.76
C PHE A 91 -0.26 7.42 -11.29
N PRO A 92 0.68 7.82 -10.39
CA PRO A 92 0.49 7.95 -8.94
C PRO A 92 -0.36 9.17 -8.56
N SER A 93 -0.99 9.12 -7.37
CA SER A 93 -1.68 10.25 -6.77
C SER A 93 -0.75 11.07 -5.87
N SER A 94 -1.00 12.38 -5.70
CA SER A 94 -0.38 13.09 -4.58
C SER A 94 -0.85 12.47 -3.25
N MET A 95 0.05 12.44 -2.25
CA MET A 95 -0.28 11.87 -0.94
C MET A 95 -1.50 12.55 -0.31
N GLU A 96 -1.60 13.89 -0.41
CA GLU A 96 -2.73 14.67 0.08
C GLU A 96 -4.05 14.22 -0.57
N SER A 97 -4.07 14.19 -1.91
CA SER A 97 -5.27 13.80 -2.66
C SER A 97 -5.68 12.36 -2.36
N TYR A 98 -4.71 11.44 -2.31
CA TYR A 98 -4.97 10.03 -2.01
C TYR A 98 -5.62 9.86 -0.64
N LEU A 99 -5.01 10.42 0.42
CA LEU A 99 -5.53 10.30 1.79
C LEU A 99 -6.93 10.90 1.92
N LYS A 100 -7.13 12.11 1.38
CA LYS A 100 -8.40 12.82 1.41
C LYS A 100 -9.52 12.07 0.68
N MET A 101 -9.22 11.53 -0.51
CA MET A 101 -10.25 10.88 -1.33
C MET A 101 -10.53 9.46 -0.85
N THR A 102 -9.49 8.69 -0.52
CA THR A 102 -9.62 7.28 -0.12
C THR A 102 -10.24 7.13 1.26
N PHE A 103 -9.87 8.00 2.21
CA PHE A 103 -10.28 7.91 3.62
C PHE A 103 -11.18 9.08 4.04
N GLN A 104 -12.06 9.53 3.15
CA GLN A 104 -13.10 10.48 3.52
C GLN A 104 -14.03 9.82 4.53
N LEU A 105 -13.81 10.17 5.81
CA LEU A 105 -14.57 9.63 6.93
C LEU A 105 -15.87 10.42 7.10
N ASP A 106 -16.97 9.71 7.20
CA ASP A 106 -18.22 10.29 7.68
C ASP A 106 -18.09 10.54 9.19
N LYS A 107 -18.88 11.50 9.74
CA LYS A 107 -18.75 11.98 11.13
C LYS A 107 -18.95 10.92 12.22
N ASP A 108 -19.46 9.73 11.85
CA ASP A 108 -19.86 8.67 12.79
C ASP A 108 -18.87 7.49 12.84
N HIS A 109 -17.67 7.61 12.25
CA HIS A 109 -16.65 6.56 12.31
C HIS A 109 -16.11 6.41 13.74
N LYS A 110 -16.09 5.17 14.22
CA LYS A 110 -15.45 4.83 15.50
C LYS A 110 -13.92 4.79 15.29
N GLU A 111 -13.17 5.04 16.35
CA GLU A 111 -11.70 5.02 16.31
C GLU A 111 -11.14 3.70 15.76
N ASP A 112 -11.77 2.57 16.11
CA ASP A 112 -11.40 1.24 15.62
C ASP A 112 -11.62 1.02 14.11
N ASP A 113 -12.41 1.87 13.47
CA ASP A 113 -12.67 1.80 12.02
C ASP A 113 -11.65 2.62 11.22
N LEU A 114 -10.91 3.48 11.91
CA LEU A 114 -9.91 4.35 11.29
C LEU A 114 -8.71 3.55 10.76
N PRO A 115 -8.18 3.91 9.59
CA PRO A 115 -6.97 3.29 9.07
C PRO A 115 -5.76 3.64 9.94
N LYS A 116 -4.89 2.65 10.12
CA LYS A 116 -3.51 2.79 10.63
C LYS A 116 -2.55 2.43 9.54
N PHE A 117 -1.41 3.10 9.52
CA PHE A 117 -0.40 2.99 8.47
C PHE A 117 0.91 2.51 9.10
N LYS A 118 1.27 1.24 8.88
CA LYS A 118 2.60 0.74 9.21
C LYS A 118 3.56 1.10 8.09
N SER A 119 4.62 1.83 8.40
CA SER A 119 5.62 2.29 7.45
C SER A 119 6.91 1.49 7.56
N ILE A 120 7.39 0.96 6.44
CA ILE A 120 8.62 0.19 6.33
C ILE A 120 9.48 0.80 5.23
N ALA A 121 10.79 0.97 5.46
CA ALA A 121 11.70 1.39 4.42
C ALA A 121 11.68 0.37 3.26
N ALA A 122 11.63 0.84 2.01
CA ALA A 122 11.55 -0.07 0.86
C ALA A 122 12.76 -1.01 0.75
N SER A 123 13.97 -0.55 1.18
CA SER A 123 15.17 -1.41 1.27
C SER A 123 14.95 -2.61 2.19
N ASP A 124 14.36 -2.37 3.37
CA ASP A 124 14.12 -3.41 4.37
C ASP A 124 13.02 -4.36 3.90
N PHE A 125 11.96 -3.81 3.28
CA PHE A 125 10.89 -4.60 2.71
C PHE A 125 11.40 -5.51 1.57
N ILE A 126 12.19 -4.99 0.63
CA ILE A 126 12.78 -5.78 -0.47
C ILE A 126 13.63 -6.93 0.07
N HIS A 127 14.42 -6.67 1.12
CA HIS A 127 15.35 -7.65 1.68
C HIS A 127 14.66 -8.72 2.52
N SER A 128 13.61 -8.33 3.26
CA SER A 128 13.05 -9.17 4.34
C SER A 128 11.73 -9.83 3.98
N PHE A 129 10.96 -9.29 3.03
CA PHE A 129 9.61 -9.78 2.71
C PHE A 129 9.64 -11.18 2.12
N ILE A 130 8.70 -12.02 2.59
CA ILE A 130 8.44 -13.36 2.09
C ILE A 130 6.97 -13.47 1.70
N SER A 131 6.69 -13.96 0.50
CA SER A 131 5.35 -14.36 0.07
C SER A 131 5.34 -15.82 -0.37
N ASP A 132 4.71 -16.67 0.43
CA ASP A 132 4.41 -18.06 0.09
C ASP A 132 3.03 -18.23 -0.55
N ARG A 133 2.24 -17.13 -0.56
CA ARG A 133 0.88 -17.04 -1.09
C ARG A 133 -0.12 -18.00 -0.40
N GLY A 134 0.22 -18.53 0.78
CA GLY A 134 -0.64 -19.45 1.51
C GLY A 134 -1.99 -18.82 1.88
N HIS A 135 -2.01 -17.51 2.18
CA HIS A 135 -3.20 -16.75 2.52
C HIS A 135 -4.20 -16.59 1.36
N MET A 136 -3.78 -16.86 0.12
CA MET A 136 -4.60 -16.79 -1.10
C MET A 136 -5.15 -18.16 -1.52
N LYS A 137 -5.18 -19.12 -0.60
CA LYS A 137 -5.79 -20.44 -0.80
C LYS A 137 -6.90 -20.68 0.21
N ASP A 138 -7.94 -21.36 -0.26
CA ASP A 138 -8.99 -21.87 0.62
C ASP A 138 -8.51 -23.12 1.40
N ASP A 139 -9.37 -23.65 2.29
CA ASP A 139 -9.08 -24.84 3.10
C ASP A 139 -8.89 -26.12 2.25
N GLN A 140 -9.30 -26.09 0.98
CA GLN A 140 -9.15 -27.19 0.01
C GLN A 140 -7.89 -27.01 -0.86
N GLY A 141 -7.16 -25.90 -0.71
CA GLY A 141 -5.95 -25.58 -1.46
C GLY A 141 -6.21 -24.90 -2.80
N ASN A 142 -7.45 -24.55 -3.13
CA ASN A 142 -7.77 -23.80 -4.35
C ASN A 142 -7.40 -22.32 -4.19
N TRP A 143 -7.02 -21.70 -5.30
CA TRP A 143 -6.72 -20.28 -5.31
C TRP A 143 -7.98 -19.43 -5.19
N LEU A 144 -7.95 -18.43 -4.30
CA LEU A 144 -9.00 -17.42 -4.16
C LEU A 144 -8.94 -16.36 -5.29
N SER A 145 -7.74 -16.19 -5.87
CA SER A 145 -7.50 -15.37 -7.05
C SER A 145 -6.35 -15.98 -7.85
N ASP A 146 -6.28 -15.76 -9.14
CA ASP A 146 -5.20 -16.28 -10.00
C ASP A 146 -3.84 -15.82 -9.49
N PRO A 147 -2.90 -16.76 -9.23
CA PRO A 147 -1.61 -16.39 -8.68
C PRO A 147 -0.75 -15.61 -9.69
N PRO A 148 0.13 -14.72 -9.22
CA PRO A 148 1.09 -14.02 -10.06
C PRO A 148 1.91 -14.99 -10.92
N LYS A 149 2.22 -14.56 -12.15
CA LYS A 149 3.03 -15.35 -13.11
C LYS A 149 4.54 -15.37 -12.80
N TRP A 150 4.99 -14.58 -11.83
CA TRP A 150 6.37 -14.59 -11.34
C TRP A 150 6.55 -15.56 -10.17
N PRO A 151 7.77 -16.02 -9.86
CA PRO A 151 8.03 -16.88 -8.70
C PRO A 151 7.64 -16.21 -7.38
N THR A 152 7.39 -17.02 -6.35
CA THR A 152 7.22 -16.54 -4.97
C THR A 152 8.43 -15.72 -4.51
N ILE A 153 8.19 -14.76 -3.61
CA ILE A 153 9.19 -13.81 -3.16
C ILE A 153 9.84 -14.32 -1.87
N GLY A 154 11.17 -14.22 -1.80
CA GLY A 154 11.95 -14.37 -0.60
C GLY A 154 12.22 -15.82 -0.18
N ASN A 155 13.43 -16.29 -0.40
CA ASN A 155 13.91 -17.60 0.09
C ASN A 155 14.60 -17.50 1.45
N THR A 156 15.05 -16.30 1.87
CA THR A 156 15.88 -16.08 3.07
C THR A 156 15.36 -14.95 3.97
N GLY A 157 14.24 -14.32 3.62
CA GLY A 157 13.63 -13.25 4.39
C GLY A 157 13.05 -13.74 5.72
N ASN A 158 12.73 -12.81 6.60
CA ASN A 158 12.15 -13.05 7.92
C ASN A 158 10.87 -12.24 8.20
N LEU A 159 10.29 -11.62 7.18
CA LEU A 159 9.09 -10.81 7.28
C LEU A 159 7.94 -11.43 6.47
N PRO A 160 7.36 -12.57 6.94
CA PRO A 160 6.19 -13.15 6.30
C PRO A 160 4.95 -12.28 6.52
N LEU A 161 3.93 -12.48 5.70
CA LEU A 161 2.72 -11.67 5.74
C LEU A 161 2.08 -11.58 7.14
N PRO A 162 1.95 -12.64 7.96
CA PRO A 162 1.38 -12.51 9.31
C PRO A 162 2.15 -11.53 10.22
N VAL A 163 3.50 -11.51 10.12
CA VAL A 163 4.35 -10.56 10.86
C VAL A 163 4.18 -9.15 10.31
N LEU A 164 4.08 -9.03 9.00
CA LEU A 164 3.81 -7.75 8.33
C LEU A 164 2.50 -7.11 8.82
N LEU A 165 1.46 -7.93 9.02
CA LEU A 165 0.13 -7.51 9.45
C LEU A 165 -0.04 -7.40 10.97
N ASP A 166 0.98 -7.72 11.75
CA ASP A 166 0.94 -7.55 13.20
C ASP A 166 1.42 -6.15 13.59
N PHE A 167 0.47 -5.27 13.86
CA PHE A 167 0.74 -3.91 14.27
C PHE A 167 1.21 -3.80 15.74
N SER A 168 1.12 -4.87 16.55
CA SER A 168 1.60 -4.89 17.93
C SER A 168 3.12 -5.09 18.01
N LEU A 169 3.72 -5.75 17.03
CA LEU A 169 5.16 -6.06 16.98
C LEU A 169 6.04 -4.88 16.51
N THR A 170 5.43 -3.76 16.18
CA THR A 170 6.13 -2.61 15.60
C THR A 170 6.30 -1.51 16.65
N SER A 171 7.44 -0.80 16.65
CA SER A 171 7.61 0.39 17.49
C SER A 171 6.57 1.46 17.11
N LYS A 172 6.18 2.30 18.07
CA LYS A 172 5.22 3.39 17.83
C LYS A 172 5.66 4.32 16.68
N ASP A 173 6.97 4.48 16.50
CA ASP A 173 7.56 5.39 15.50
C ASP A 173 7.36 4.95 14.05
N THR A 174 6.84 3.74 13.82
CA THR A 174 6.59 3.20 12.47
C THR A 174 5.12 3.01 12.15
N ILE A 175 4.21 3.28 13.09
CA ILE A 175 2.76 3.20 12.88
C ILE A 175 2.18 4.60 13.04
N PHE A 176 1.45 5.03 12.02
CA PHE A 176 0.83 6.35 11.95
C PHE A 176 -0.69 6.23 11.89
N SER A 177 -1.37 7.16 12.54
CA SER A 177 -2.80 7.43 12.35
C SER A 177 -3.04 8.13 11.02
N LEU A 178 -4.32 8.24 10.61
CA LEU A 178 -4.70 9.03 9.45
C LEU A 178 -4.40 10.52 9.64
N GLU A 179 -4.54 11.04 10.87
CA GLU A 179 -4.24 12.44 11.21
C GLU A 179 -2.74 12.72 11.04
N GLU A 180 -1.87 11.85 11.58
CA GLU A 180 -0.42 11.98 11.41
C GLU A 180 0.00 11.88 9.94
N MET A 181 -0.61 10.98 9.15
CA MET A 181 -0.33 10.89 7.73
C MET A 181 -0.78 12.15 6.97
N ASN A 182 -1.91 12.75 7.34
CA ASN A 182 -2.34 14.02 6.77
C ASN A 182 -1.41 15.18 7.15
N ALA A 183 -0.89 15.20 8.38
CA ALA A 183 0.13 16.17 8.80
C ALA A 183 1.40 16.03 7.94
N ILE A 184 1.90 14.80 7.78
CA ILE A 184 3.06 14.50 6.91
C ILE A 184 2.81 14.92 5.46
N ALA A 185 1.58 14.71 4.94
CA ALA A 185 1.26 15.09 3.57
C ALA A 185 1.34 16.61 3.35
N ASN A 186 0.96 17.39 4.37
CA ASN A 186 0.89 18.86 4.33
C ASN A 186 2.17 19.56 4.79
N GLU A 187 3.13 18.83 5.37
CA GLU A 187 4.43 19.42 5.71
C GLU A 187 5.12 19.95 4.45
N ALA A 188 5.28 21.28 4.39
CA ALA A 188 6.18 21.89 3.44
C ALA A 188 7.61 21.42 3.75
N SER A 189 8.36 20.98 2.75
CA SER A 189 9.77 20.63 2.95
C SER A 189 10.53 21.87 3.40
N ALA A 190 11.11 21.81 4.59
CA ALA A 190 11.93 22.86 5.17
C ALA A 190 13.28 23.03 4.40
#